data_3b171ac73b2aa7fe13ea595acae0b7b9
#
_entry.id   3b171ac73b2aa7fe13ea595acae0b7b9
#
_cell.length_a   1.000
_cell.length_b   1.000
_cell.length_c   1.000
_cell.angle_alpha   90.00
_cell.angle_beta   90.00
_cell.angle_gamma   90.00
#
_symmetry.space_group_name_H-M   'P 1'
#
loop_
_entity.id
_entity.type
_entity.pdbx_description
1 polymer ?
#
loop_
_entity_poly.entity_id
_entity_poly.type
_entity_poly.pdbx_seq_one_letter_code
_entity_poly.pdbx_strand_id
1 'polypeptide(L)'
;MSRITTLRRSTAWACALWAVCALAPAPAAAKTEIQFWHGLPMPLGGILEKIVTDFNESQAQYQVVATYKGSYPETMVAAIAAFRAGNAPHVVQMFDVGTATMMGAGGAVKPVHELMREAGVPFDPNAYLPAVRGYYSLPDGRMMAMPFNSSTAIMFYSKDAFKKAGLDPAKPPQTWPELIEAAKKIRATNAAPCAYTTAWPTWTQFEQFGAIHDVPFATKANGMAGLDAELKVNGPLNVRHVQALMDMQRDGTFKYGGRDAAGDALFPSGECAIIHASSGLRARIAREAKFEWGAAMLPYWPGVAGVPKNSIIGGAAFWVMTAPSRRPDEYKAVAEFFRYIGRPEVVAKWHTDTGFLAITFAGYERVKASGYYQQNPGSDIPFLQLTRTPPADNSRGLRLGNLPEIRNIIQEEIEKAFQGQQTAQQALDSATQRGNVVLRNFERANRP
;
A
#
# COMPACT_ATOMS: atom_id res chain seq x y z
N MET A 1 86.93 -58.70 -52.73
CA MET A 1 85.47 -58.88 -52.89
C MET A 1 84.86 -58.89 -51.51
N SER A 2 84.40 -57.78 -50.98
CA SER A 2 83.88 -57.68 -49.68
C SER A 2 82.60 -56.81 -49.74
N ARG A 3 81.43 -57.35 -49.33
CA ARG A 3 80.18 -56.65 -49.26
C ARG A 3 80.03 -56.04 -47.85
N ILE A 4 79.92 -54.76 -47.83
CA ILE A 4 79.58 -54.01 -46.59
C ILE A 4 78.06 -53.90 -46.49
N THR A 5 77.49 -54.39 -45.39
CA THR A 5 76.05 -54.33 -45.05
C THR A 5 75.82 -53.15 -44.06
N THR A 6 75.14 -52.15 -44.55
CA THR A 6 74.73 -50.95 -43.69
C THR A 6 73.47 -51.24 -42.92
N LEU A 7 73.54 -51.21 -41.60
CA LEU A 7 72.38 -51.21 -40.70
C LEU A 7 71.72 -49.81 -40.67
N ARG A 8 70.46 -49.74 -41.05
CA ARG A 8 69.60 -48.57 -40.80
C ARG A 8 68.93 -48.68 -39.44
N ARG A 9 69.22 -47.75 -38.53
CA ARG A 9 68.46 -47.53 -37.28
C ARG A 9 67.30 -46.66 -37.61
N SER A 10 66.05 -47.16 -37.43
CA SER A 10 64.82 -46.43 -37.47
C SER A 10 64.48 -45.93 -36.07
N THR A 11 64.56 -44.63 -35.85
CA THR A 11 64.09 -43.93 -34.65
C THR A 11 62.60 -43.71 -34.78
N ALA A 12 61.79 -44.41 -33.96
CA ALA A 12 60.35 -44.15 -33.84
C ALA A 12 60.15 -42.96 -32.93
N TRP A 13 59.57 -41.87 -33.45
CA TRP A 13 59.06 -40.73 -32.66
C TRP A 13 57.67 -41.05 -32.24
N ALA A 14 57.46 -41.22 -30.92
CA ALA A 14 56.11 -41.30 -30.29
C ALA A 14 55.57 -39.91 -30.11
N CYS A 15 54.64 -39.49 -30.95
CA CYS A 15 53.79 -38.27 -30.72
C CYS A 15 52.75 -38.52 -29.62
N ALA A 16 53.02 -38.05 -28.44
CA ALA A 16 52.01 -37.98 -27.39
C ALA A 16 51.03 -36.82 -27.69
N LEU A 17 49.87 -37.13 -28.24
CA LEU A 17 48.74 -36.19 -28.38
C LEU A 17 48.12 -35.96 -26.98
N TRP A 18 48.38 -34.82 -26.37
CA TRP A 18 47.67 -34.32 -25.24
C TRP A 18 46.30 -33.82 -25.74
N ALA A 19 45.21 -34.59 -25.48
CA ALA A 19 43.85 -34.14 -25.69
C ALA A 19 43.52 -33.11 -24.57
N VAL A 20 43.64 -31.82 -24.87
CA VAL A 20 43.09 -30.73 -24.04
C VAL A 20 41.58 -30.78 -24.24
N CYS A 21 40.87 -31.45 -23.32
CA CYS A 21 39.43 -31.28 -23.18
C CYS A 21 39.15 -29.84 -22.79
N ALA A 22 38.86 -28.97 -23.76
CA ALA A 22 38.28 -27.67 -23.53
C ALA A 22 36.89 -27.91 -22.89
N LEU A 23 36.78 -27.71 -21.58
CA LEU A 23 35.51 -27.56 -20.89
C LEU A 23 34.86 -26.30 -21.48
N ALA A 24 34.04 -26.47 -22.51
CA ALA A 24 33.16 -25.41 -22.94
C ALA A 24 32.26 -25.04 -21.74
N PRO A 25 32.16 -23.75 -21.35
CA PRO A 25 31.22 -23.34 -20.31
C PRO A 25 29.83 -23.81 -20.73
N ALA A 26 29.15 -24.58 -19.87
CA ALA A 26 27.78 -24.95 -20.10
C ALA A 26 26.96 -23.66 -20.30
N PRO A 27 26.07 -23.60 -21.29
CA PRO A 27 25.24 -22.43 -21.48
C PRO A 27 24.50 -22.16 -20.17
N ALA A 28 24.63 -20.94 -19.62
CA ALA A 28 23.90 -20.54 -18.44
C ALA A 28 22.40 -20.78 -18.71
N ALA A 29 21.75 -21.60 -17.89
CA ALA A 29 20.33 -21.86 -18.04
C ALA A 29 19.58 -20.53 -18.03
N ALA A 30 18.68 -20.33 -19.01
CA ALA A 30 17.87 -19.11 -19.06
C ALA A 30 17.08 -18.97 -17.75
N LYS A 31 17.11 -17.77 -17.15
CA LYS A 31 16.35 -17.48 -15.92
C LYS A 31 14.84 -17.65 -16.17
N THR A 32 14.11 -18.22 -15.20
CA THR A 32 12.66 -18.20 -15.25
C THR A 32 12.19 -16.75 -15.00
N GLU A 33 11.55 -16.17 -16.00
CA GLU A 33 11.06 -14.79 -15.94
C GLU A 33 9.64 -14.74 -15.40
N ILE A 34 9.37 -13.78 -14.50
CA ILE A 34 8.02 -13.47 -14.01
C ILE A 34 7.72 -11.99 -14.18
N GLN A 35 6.50 -11.70 -14.66
CA GLN A 35 6.00 -10.34 -14.85
C GLN A 35 5.33 -9.84 -13.58
N PHE A 36 5.73 -8.67 -13.09
CA PHE A 36 5.18 -8.00 -11.93
C PHE A 36 4.68 -6.60 -12.30
N TRP A 37 3.38 -6.35 -12.12
CA TRP A 37 2.76 -5.07 -12.38
C TRP A 37 2.48 -4.30 -11.09
N HIS A 38 2.86 -3.02 -11.04
CA HIS A 38 2.68 -2.18 -9.86
C HIS A 38 2.12 -0.79 -10.20
N GLY A 39 1.53 -0.15 -9.18
CA GLY A 39 0.90 1.17 -9.26
C GLY A 39 1.61 2.25 -8.43
N LEU A 40 2.88 2.08 -8.08
CA LEU A 40 3.63 3.06 -7.28
C LEU A 40 4.34 4.07 -8.18
N PRO A 41 3.99 5.38 -8.10
CA PRO A 41 4.72 6.43 -8.79
C PRO A 41 6.07 6.72 -8.11
N MET A 42 6.91 7.52 -8.77
CA MET A 42 8.17 8.00 -8.15
C MET A 42 7.88 8.88 -6.92
N PRO A 43 8.68 8.76 -5.84
CA PRO A 43 9.91 7.96 -5.70
C PRO A 43 9.67 6.50 -5.32
N LEU A 44 8.48 6.13 -4.87
CA LEU A 44 8.16 4.81 -4.33
C LEU A 44 8.39 3.69 -5.35
N GLY A 45 8.02 3.93 -6.61
CA GLY A 45 8.25 3.00 -7.71
C GLY A 45 9.73 2.66 -7.87
N GLY A 46 10.60 3.68 -7.86
CA GLY A 46 12.05 3.47 -7.98
C GLY A 46 12.66 2.70 -6.81
N ILE A 47 12.12 2.88 -5.57
CA ILE A 47 12.56 2.12 -4.40
C ILE A 47 12.11 0.64 -4.53
N LEU A 48 10.89 0.39 -5.02
CA LEU A 48 10.39 -0.95 -5.29
C LEU A 48 11.21 -1.64 -6.38
N GLU A 49 11.47 -0.97 -7.49
CA GLU A 49 12.27 -1.50 -8.60
C GLU A 49 13.71 -1.81 -8.17
N LYS A 50 14.27 -1.06 -7.22
CA LYS A 50 15.56 -1.39 -6.60
C LYS A 50 15.50 -2.71 -5.83
N ILE A 51 14.44 -2.98 -5.08
CA ILE A 51 14.24 -4.25 -4.37
C ILE A 51 14.14 -5.41 -5.37
N VAL A 52 13.45 -5.21 -6.49
CA VAL A 52 13.37 -6.19 -7.60
C VAL A 52 14.75 -6.44 -8.21
N THR A 53 15.53 -5.39 -8.45
CA THR A 53 16.90 -5.49 -8.95
C THR A 53 17.78 -6.28 -7.98
N ASP A 54 17.72 -5.96 -6.69
CA ASP A 54 18.50 -6.66 -5.65
C ASP A 54 18.14 -8.15 -5.57
N PHE A 55 16.85 -8.50 -5.73
CA PHE A 55 16.43 -9.90 -5.85
C PHE A 55 17.04 -10.55 -7.08
N ASN A 56 16.95 -9.93 -8.25
CA ASN A 56 17.44 -10.46 -9.51
C ASN A 56 18.97 -10.70 -9.51
N GLU A 57 19.71 -9.84 -8.80
CA GLU A 57 21.17 -9.93 -8.64
C GLU A 57 21.57 -10.96 -7.57
N SER A 58 20.72 -11.22 -6.57
CA SER A 58 21.02 -12.12 -5.46
C SER A 58 21.05 -13.60 -5.82
N GLN A 59 20.60 -13.97 -7.03
CA GLN A 59 20.51 -15.36 -7.49
C GLN A 59 20.52 -15.44 -9.03
N ALA A 60 20.76 -16.65 -9.58
CA ALA A 60 20.91 -16.88 -11.02
C ALA A 60 19.71 -17.56 -11.69
N GLN A 61 18.67 -17.96 -10.93
CA GLN A 61 17.60 -18.83 -11.43
C GLN A 61 16.36 -18.07 -11.92
N TYR A 62 16.08 -16.89 -11.34
CA TYR A 62 14.84 -16.16 -11.56
C TYR A 62 15.09 -14.73 -12.02
N GLN A 63 14.16 -14.19 -12.80
CA GLN A 63 14.15 -12.80 -13.24
C GLN A 63 12.75 -12.20 -13.01
N VAL A 64 12.63 -11.23 -12.12
CA VAL A 64 11.41 -10.43 -11.97
C VAL A 64 11.49 -9.21 -12.86
N VAL A 65 10.49 -9.00 -13.69
CA VAL A 65 10.35 -7.81 -14.55
C VAL A 65 9.23 -6.95 -13.98
N ALA A 66 9.59 -5.90 -13.27
CA ALA A 66 8.64 -4.94 -12.73
C ALA A 66 8.19 -3.96 -13.81
N THR A 67 6.88 -3.67 -13.88
CA THR A 67 6.30 -2.73 -14.84
C THR A 67 5.31 -1.83 -14.12
N TYR A 68 5.55 -0.52 -14.16
CA TYR A 68 4.60 0.49 -13.71
C TYR A 68 3.40 0.57 -14.66
N LYS A 69 2.18 0.47 -14.12
CA LYS A 69 0.91 0.45 -14.87
C LYS A 69 0.02 1.66 -14.60
N GLY A 70 0.59 2.77 -14.16
CA GLY A 70 -0.16 3.95 -13.73
C GLY A 70 -0.54 3.89 -12.25
N SER A 71 -1.55 4.63 -11.85
CA SER A 71 -2.07 4.64 -10.48
C SER A 71 -2.63 3.27 -10.05
N TYR A 72 -2.94 3.10 -8.77
CA TYR A 72 -3.60 1.89 -8.28
C TYR A 72 -4.90 1.55 -9.02
N PRO A 73 -5.85 2.51 -9.23
CA PRO A 73 -7.04 2.23 -10.04
C PRO A 73 -6.72 1.79 -11.48
N GLU A 74 -5.75 2.44 -12.14
CA GLU A 74 -5.32 2.08 -13.50
C GLU A 74 -4.68 0.69 -13.53
N THR A 75 -3.84 0.35 -12.56
CA THR A 75 -3.24 -0.98 -12.42
C THR A 75 -4.30 -2.07 -12.23
N MET A 76 -5.36 -1.79 -11.44
CA MET A 76 -6.49 -2.71 -11.25
C MET A 76 -7.25 -2.95 -12.57
N VAL A 77 -7.57 -1.88 -13.30
CA VAL A 77 -8.26 -1.98 -14.60
C VAL A 77 -7.42 -2.77 -15.60
N ALA A 78 -6.11 -2.48 -15.67
CA ALA A 78 -5.19 -3.19 -16.55
C ALA A 78 -5.09 -4.69 -16.21
N ALA A 79 -5.02 -5.04 -14.92
CA ALA A 79 -4.96 -6.45 -14.47
C ALA A 79 -6.25 -7.22 -14.81
N ILE A 80 -7.43 -6.63 -14.60
CA ILE A 80 -8.72 -7.23 -14.96
C ILE A 80 -8.80 -7.46 -16.48
N ALA A 81 -8.42 -6.47 -17.28
CA ALA A 81 -8.42 -6.58 -18.75
C ALA A 81 -7.47 -7.68 -19.23
N ALA A 82 -6.24 -7.73 -18.68
CA ALA A 82 -5.25 -8.74 -19.03
C ALA A 82 -5.69 -10.15 -18.63
N PHE A 83 -6.33 -10.31 -17.47
CA PHE A 83 -6.86 -11.60 -17.05
C PHE A 83 -7.94 -12.10 -18.02
N ARG A 84 -8.90 -11.23 -18.40
CA ARG A 84 -9.96 -11.56 -19.38
C ARG A 84 -9.39 -11.94 -20.76
N ALA A 85 -8.27 -11.34 -21.13
CA ALA A 85 -7.55 -11.63 -22.38
C ALA A 85 -6.62 -12.87 -22.30
N GLY A 86 -6.52 -13.55 -21.16
CA GLY A 86 -5.61 -14.68 -20.94
C GLY A 86 -4.15 -14.31 -20.80
N ASN A 87 -3.81 -13.01 -20.63
CA ASN A 87 -2.46 -12.45 -20.59
C ASN A 87 -2.12 -11.81 -19.23
N ALA A 88 -2.70 -12.33 -18.13
CA ALA A 88 -2.45 -11.81 -16.79
C ALA A 88 -0.95 -11.86 -16.44
N PRO A 89 -0.41 -10.85 -15.72
CA PRO A 89 0.94 -10.93 -15.16
C PRO A 89 1.03 -12.06 -14.13
N HIS A 90 2.22 -12.42 -13.68
CA HIS A 90 2.39 -13.40 -12.59
C HIS A 90 1.99 -12.81 -11.26
N VAL A 91 2.36 -11.56 -11.04
CA VAL A 91 2.07 -10.80 -9.81
C VAL A 91 1.50 -9.45 -10.18
N VAL A 92 0.45 -9.04 -9.47
CA VAL A 92 -0.09 -7.69 -9.53
C VAL A 92 -0.12 -7.07 -8.14
N GLN A 93 0.35 -5.84 -8.03
CA GLN A 93 0.12 -5.03 -6.84
C GLN A 93 -1.31 -4.48 -6.89
N MET A 94 -2.12 -4.89 -5.93
CA MET A 94 -3.49 -4.43 -5.80
C MET A 94 -3.66 -3.67 -4.50
N PHE A 95 -4.22 -2.45 -4.59
CA PHE A 95 -4.49 -1.64 -3.41
C PHE A 95 -5.57 -2.26 -2.51
N ASP A 96 -5.58 -1.85 -1.25
CA ASP A 96 -6.40 -2.44 -0.19
C ASP A 96 -7.89 -2.57 -0.57
N VAL A 97 -8.48 -1.57 -1.18
CA VAL A 97 -9.91 -1.57 -1.57
C VAL A 97 -10.24 -2.55 -2.70
N GLY A 98 -9.25 -3.04 -3.42
CA GLY A 98 -9.41 -4.13 -4.40
C GLY A 98 -9.54 -5.51 -3.78
N THR A 99 -9.26 -5.67 -2.47
CA THR A 99 -9.18 -6.98 -1.80
C THR A 99 -10.44 -7.82 -1.95
N ALA A 100 -11.63 -7.27 -1.72
CA ALA A 100 -12.88 -8.02 -1.85
C ALA A 100 -13.12 -8.49 -3.29
N THR A 101 -12.82 -7.64 -4.27
CA THR A 101 -12.90 -7.97 -5.69
C THR A 101 -11.93 -9.09 -6.06
N MET A 102 -10.69 -9.03 -5.58
CA MET A 102 -9.69 -10.08 -5.82
C MET A 102 -10.07 -11.41 -5.15
N MET A 103 -10.60 -11.37 -3.92
CA MET A 103 -11.08 -12.57 -3.22
C MET A 103 -12.32 -13.18 -3.89
N GLY A 104 -13.19 -12.35 -4.47
CA GLY A 104 -14.38 -12.79 -5.22
C GLY A 104 -14.07 -13.27 -6.65
N ALA A 105 -12.89 -13.01 -7.18
CA ALA A 105 -12.50 -13.38 -8.54
C ALA A 105 -12.11 -14.89 -8.60
N GLY A 106 -13.09 -15.77 -8.50
CA GLY A 106 -12.88 -17.21 -8.50
C GLY A 106 -12.02 -17.70 -9.66
N GLY A 107 -10.95 -18.44 -9.35
CA GLY A 107 -10.02 -18.99 -10.34
C GLY A 107 -9.00 -18.02 -10.91
N ALA A 108 -9.17 -16.70 -10.73
CA ALA A 108 -8.23 -15.69 -11.24
C ALA A 108 -6.99 -15.50 -10.35
N VAL A 109 -7.10 -15.90 -9.10
CA VAL A 109 -6.06 -15.68 -8.08
C VAL A 109 -5.60 -17.02 -7.52
N LYS A 110 -4.29 -17.21 -7.41
CA LYS A 110 -3.71 -18.32 -6.63
C LYS A 110 -3.40 -17.79 -5.22
N PRO A 111 -4.05 -18.36 -4.17
CA PRO A 111 -3.82 -17.93 -2.79
C PRO A 111 -2.35 -18.09 -2.36
N VAL A 112 -1.82 -17.10 -1.65
CA VAL A 112 -0.40 -17.12 -1.23
C VAL A 112 -0.09 -18.32 -0.33
N HIS A 113 -1.00 -18.70 0.60
CA HIS A 113 -0.79 -19.85 1.44
C HIS A 113 -0.67 -21.16 0.64
N GLU A 114 -1.37 -21.31 -0.50
CA GLU A 114 -1.25 -22.42 -1.41
C GLU A 114 0.04 -22.35 -2.23
N LEU A 115 0.33 -21.19 -2.80
CA LEU A 115 1.56 -20.95 -3.55
C LEU A 115 2.80 -21.36 -2.76
N MET A 116 2.94 -20.84 -1.53
CA MET A 116 4.12 -21.09 -0.70
C MET A 116 4.25 -22.56 -0.30
N ARG A 117 3.12 -23.21 0.05
CA ARG A 117 3.08 -24.64 0.36
C ARG A 117 3.50 -25.49 -0.84
N GLU A 118 2.94 -25.24 -2.02
CA GLU A 118 3.22 -26.03 -3.22
C GLU A 118 4.64 -25.81 -3.73
N ALA A 119 5.18 -24.61 -3.60
CA ALA A 119 6.56 -24.30 -3.94
C ALA A 119 7.58 -24.87 -2.92
N GLY A 120 7.14 -25.40 -1.78
CA GLY A 120 8.01 -25.85 -0.70
C GLY A 120 8.79 -24.72 -0.02
N VAL A 121 8.27 -23.50 -0.05
CA VAL A 121 8.90 -22.30 0.54
C VAL A 121 8.29 -22.04 1.91
N PRO A 122 9.10 -21.95 2.99
CA PRO A 122 8.60 -21.65 4.33
C PRO A 122 7.88 -20.30 4.37
N PHE A 123 6.69 -20.29 4.97
CA PHE A 123 5.87 -19.09 5.12
C PHE A 123 5.09 -19.14 6.44
N ASP A 124 5.30 -18.15 7.30
CA ASP A 124 4.57 -17.99 8.55
C ASP A 124 3.69 -16.74 8.53
N PRO A 125 2.36 -16.87 8.38
CA PRO A 125 1.45 -15.74 8.46
C PRO A 125 1.50 -14.99 9.81
N ASN A 126 1.92 -15.65 10.91
CA ASN A 126 1.99 -15.03 12.22
C ASN A 126 3.20 -14.08 12.38
N ALA A 127 4.15 -14.12 11.45
CA ALA A 127 5.24 -13.14 11.39
C ALA A 127 4.74 -11.72 11.08
N TYR A 128 3.54 -11.57 10.48
CA TYR A 128 2.95 -10.30 10.10
C TYR A 128 2.11 -9.67 11.22
N LEU A 129 2.07 -8.33 11.25
CA LEU A 129 1.23 -7.59 12.19
C LEU A 129 -0.24 -8.03 12.05
N PRO A 130 -0.98 -8.22 13.17
CA PRO A 130 -2.34 -8.75 13.14
C PRO A 130 -3.31 -7.99 12.23
N ALA A 131 -3.23 -6.64 12.21
CA ALA A 131 -4.06 -5.80 11.34
C ALA A 131 -3.76 -6.05 9.85
N VAL A 132 -2.50 -6.25 9.48
CA VAL A 132 -2.07 -6.54 8.10
C VAL A 132 -2.48 -7.95 7.69
N ARG A 133 -2.15 -8.94 8.52
CA ARG A 133 -2.51 -10.34 8.28
C ARG A 133 -4.02 -10.52 8.15
N GLY A 134 -4.79 -10.00 9.10
CA GLY A 134 -6.24 -10.16 9.14
C GLY A 134 -6.94 -9.54 7.93
N TYR A 135 -6.39 -8.45 7.39
CA TYR A 135 -6.95 -7.81 6.22
C TYR A 135 -6.88 -8.68 4.96
N TYR A 136 -5.75 -9.35 4.73
CA TYR A 136 -5.50 -10.15 3.53
C TYR A 136 -5.77 -11.66 3.70
N SER A 137 -6.36 -12.07 4.82
CA SER A 137 -6.72 -13.46 5.08
C SER A 137 -8.22 -13.72 5.01
N LEU A 138 -8.60 -14.95 4.69
CA LEU A 138 -9.96 -15.46 4.88
C LEU A 138 -10.29 -15.55 6.39
N PRO A 139 -11.57 -15.72 6.76
CA PRO A 139 -11.96 -15.87 8.17
C PRO A 139 -11.28 -17.04 8.90
N ASP A 140 -10.89 -18.06 8.18
CA ASP A 140 -10.16 -19.24 8.71
C ASP A 140 -8.64 -19.01 8.85
N GLY A 141 -8.15 -17.80 8.55
CA GLY A 141 -6.76 -17.39 8.68
C GLY A 141 -5.88 -17.69 7.46
N ARG A 142 -6.41 -18.33 6.41
CA ARG A 142 -5.66 -18.56 5.16
C ARG A 142 -5.38 -17.27 4.43
N MET A 143 -4.10 -16.95 4.25
CA MET A 143 -3.66 -15.70 3.60
C MET A 143 -3.81 -15.81 2.08
N MET A 144 -4.50 -14.84 1.47
CA MET A 144 -4.82 -14.80 0.05
C MET A 144 -3.79 -14.01 -0.77
N ALA A 145 -3.24 -12.95 -0.20
CA ALA A 145 -2.26 -12.08 -0.84
C ALA A 145 -1.00 -11.94 0.00
N MET A 146 0.12 -11.61 -0.61
CA MET A 146 1.39 -11.28 0.07
C MET A 146 1.37 -9.82 0.48
N PRO A 147 1.28 -9.50 1.78
CA PRO A 147 1.35 -8.11 2.25
C PRO A 147 2.71 -7.50 1.87
N PHE A 148 2.70 -6.23 1.45
CA PHE A 148 3.95 -5.55 1.15
C PHE A 148 3.94 -4.10 1.63
N ASN A 149 3.33 -3.18 0.91
CA ASN A 149 3.37 -1.76 1.21
C ASN A 149 2.11 -1.30 1.95
N SER A 150 1.90 -1.85 3.14
CA SER A 150 0.84 -1.37 4.02
C SER A 150 1.22 -0.03 4.65
N SER A 151 0.25 0.89 4.69
CA SER A 151 0.34 2.19 5.34
C SER A 151 -0.84 2.39 6.29
N THR A 152 -0.87 3.50 7.00
CA THR A 152 -2.08 4.08 7.57
C THR A 152 -2.06 5.58 7.33
N ALA A 153 -3.21 6.24 7.35
CA ALA A 153 -3.24 7.69 7.21
C ALA A 153 -2.78 8.34 8.52
N ILE A 154 -1.95 9.37 8.38
CA ILE A 154 -1.47 10.21 9.48
C ILE A 154 -1.55 11.68 9.08
N MET A 155 -1.29 12.57 10.03
CA MET A 155 -1.14 13.99 9.80
C MET A 155 0.33 14.35 9.62
N PHE A 156 0.66 15.07 8.54
CA PHE A 156 1.92 15.80 8.42
C PHE A 156 1.66 17.29 8.56
N TYR A 157 2.58 18.03 9.18
CA TYR A 157 2.44 19.47 9.39
C TYR A 157 3.77 20.22 9.29
N SER A 158 3.72 21.46 8.80
CA SER A 158 4.86 22.35 8.71
C SER A 158 5.13 23.02 10.06
N LYS A 159 6.26 22.69 10.68
CA LYS A 159 6.69 23.33 11.93
C LYS A 159 6.99 24.82 11.70
N ASP A 160 7.49 25.19 10.52
CA ASP A 160 7.77 26.58 10.18
C ASP A 160 6.50 27.39 10.05
N ALA A 161 5.45 26.84 9.40
CA ALA A 161 4.15 27.49 9.35
C ALA A 161 3.52 27.64 10.74
N PHE A 162 3.67 26.62 11.61
CA PHE A 162 3.20 26.68 13.00
C PHE A 162 3.89 27.81 13.76
N LYS A 163 5.23 27.89 13.72
CA LYS A 163 5.99 28.98 14.35
C LYS A 163 5.52 30.33 13.85
N LYS A 164 5.36 30.52 12.55
CA LYS A 164 4.89 31.74 11.92
C LYS A 164 3.45 32.11 12.34
N ALA A 165 2.60 31.12 12.58
CA ALA A 165 1.22 31.30 13.05
C ALA A 165 1.11 31.49 14.57
N GLY A 166 2.23 31.52 15.32
CA GLY A 166 2.22 31.58 16.79
C GLY A 166 1.71 30.30 17.45
N LEU A 167 1.81 29.18 16.76
CA LEU A 167 1.49 27.84 17.28
C LEU A 167 2.76 27.15 17.78
N ASP A 168 2.64 26.29 18.80
CA ASP A 168 3.73 25.47 19.29
C ASP A 168 3.98 24.29 18.33
N PRO A 169 5.13 24.21 17.62
CA PRO A 169 5.41 23.14 16.68
C PRO A 169 5.64 21.77 17.35
N ALA A 170 5.81 21.74 18.69
CA ALA A 170 5.92 20.50 19.45
C ALA A 170 4.54 19.95 19.87
N LYS A 171 3.46 20.71 19.68
CA LYS A 171 2.09 20.35 20.07
C LYS A 171 1.15 20.40 18.87
N PRO A 172 1.27 19.44 17.93
CA PRO A 172 0.32 19.34 16.83
C PRO A 172 -1.10 19.07 17.34
N PRO A 173 -2.16 19.53 16.63
CA PRO A 173 -3.54 19.32 17.02
C PRO A 173 -3.88 17.82 17.14
N GLN A 174 -4.56 17.44 18.22
CA GLN A 174 -5.01 16.09 18.48
C GLN A 174 -6.50 15.91 18.22
N THR A 175 -7.26 17.00 18.22
CA THR A 175 -8.70 17.01 17.99
C THR A 175 -9.08 17.86 16.79
N TRP A 176 -10.25 17.58 16.19
CA TRP A 176 -10.76 18.41 15.09
C TRP A 176 -10.95 19.87 15.46
N PRO A 177 -11.51 20.22 16.66
CA PRO A 177 -11.55 21.60 17.10
C PRO A 177 -10.18 22.29 17.14
N GLU A 178 -9.14 21.61 17.67
CA GLU A 178 -7.77 22.14 17.68
C GLU A 178 -7.21 22.34 16.27
N LEU A 179 -7.47 21.39 15.34
CA LEU A 179 -7.04 21.51 13.95
C LEU A 179 -7.72 22.69 13.26
N ILE A 180 -9.02 22.87 13.46
CA ILE A 180 -9.77 24.00 12.90
C ILE A 180 -9.22 25.34 13.41
N GLU A 181 -8.94 25.46 14.70
CA GLU A 181 -8.35 26.68 15.27
C GLU A 181 -6.91 26.92 14.80
N ALA A 182 -6.09 25.86 14.65
CA ALA A 182 -4.76 25.96 14.05
C ALA A 182 -4.86 26.44 12.61
N ALA A 183 -5.76 25.88 11.81
CA ALA A 183 -5.97 26.27 10.40
C ALA A 183 -6.40 27.75 10.28
N LYS A 184 -7.28 28.25 11.16
CA LYS A 184 -7.66 29.67 11.21
C LYS A 184 -6.47 30.58 11.51
N LYS A 185 -5.61 30.23 12.47
CA LYS A 185 -4.40 30.98 12.78
C LYS A 185 -3.40 30.99 11.64
N ILE A 186 -3.17 29.85 10.99
CA ILE A 186 -2.29 29.74 9.83
C ILE A 186 -2.77 30.66 8.70
N ARG A 187 -4.08 30.65 8.42
CA ARG A 187 -4.68 31.53 7.42
C ARG A 187 -4.59 33.02 7.81
N ALA A 188 -4.97 33.38 9.05
CA ALA A 188 -4.97 34.76 9.52
C ALA A 188 -3.58 35.43 9.47
N THR A 189 -2.53 34.65 9.68
CA THR A 189 -1.13 35.11 9.65
C THR A 189 -0.47 34.96 8.29
N ASN A 190 -1.17 34.44 7.28
CA ASN A 190 -0.59 34.06 5.99
C ASN A 190 0.67 33.20 6.16
N ALA A 191 0.64 32.24 7.10
CA ALA A 191 1.78 31.37 7.39
C ALA A 191 2.06 30.37 6.26
N ALA A 192 1.00 29.99 5.52
CA ALA A 192 1.07 29.24 4.27
C ALA A 192 -0.09 29.69 3.35
N PRO A 193 -0.02 29.45 2.02
CA PRO A 193 -1.12 29.77 1.10
C PRO A 193 -2.42 28.99 1.40
N CYS A 194 -2.29 27.77 1.91
CA CYS A 194 -3.39 26.90 2.35
C CYS A 194 -3.07 26.37 3.76
N ALA A 195 -4.07 26.34 4.65
CA ALA A 195 -3.85 25.87 6.01
C ALA A 195 -3.92 24.34 6.12
N TYR A 196 -4.96 23.71 5.56
CA TYR A 196 -5.20 22.27 5.64
C TYR A 196 -5.66 21.69 4.30
N THR A 197 -5.19 20.49 4.00
CA THR A 197 -5.64 19.67 2.87
C THR A 197 -5.68 18.17 3.25
N THR A 198 -6.18 17.35 2.35
CA THR A 198 -6.19 15.89 2.47
C THR A 198 -5.89 15.25 1.12
N ALA A 199 -5.20 14.12 1.14
CA ALA A 199 -5.13 13.20 0.01
C ALA A 199 -5.97 11.95 0.32
N TRP A 200 -6.39 11.21 -0.71
CA TRP A 200 -7.25 10.03 -0.56
C TRP A 200 -8.49 10.31 0.29
N PRO A 201 -9.31 11.32 -0.06
CA PRO A 201 -10.30 11.90 0.86
C PRO A 201 -11.31 10.89 1.40
N THR A 202 -11.77 9.90 0.62
CA THR A 202 -12.66 8.85 1.13
C THR A 202 -11.96 7.99 2.18
N TRP A 203 -10.69 7.63 1.93
CA TRP A 203 -9.94 6.81 2.87
C TRP A 203 -9.60 7.57 4.16
N THR A 204 -9.14 8.82 4.06
CA THR A 204 -8.73 9.61 5.23
C THR A 204 -9.90 10.15 6.01
N GLN A 205 -10.98 10.63 5.34
CA GLN A 205 -12.08 11.36 5.97
C GLN A 205 -13.32 10.50 6.28
N PHE A 206 -13.38 9.25 5.78
CA PHE A 206 -14.48 8.34 6.06
C PHE A 206 -14.01 7.01 6.64
N GLU A 207 -13.09 6.31 5.99
CA GLU A 207 -12.69 4.97 6.40
C GLU A 207 -11.81 5.00 7.66
N GLN A 208 -10.73 5.81 7.66
CA GLN A 208 -9.90 6.04 8.85
C GLN A 208 -10.69 6.76 9.94
N PHE A 209 -11.50 7.73 9.54
CA PHE A 209 -12.37 8.46 10.45
C PHE A 209 -13.33 7.50 11.17
N GLY A 210 -14.01 6.62 10.43
CA GLY A 210 -14.89 5.61 11.00
C GLY A 210 -14.17 4.71 12.00
N ALA A 211 -12.98 4.21 11.64
CA ALA A 211 -12.18 3.36 12.51
C ALA A 211 -11.79 4.07 13.82
N ILE A 212 -11.26 5.30 13.73
CA ILE A 212 -10.79 6.07 14.88
C ILE A 212 -11.96 6.43 15.83
N HIS A 213 -13.16 6.66 15.29
CA HIS A 213 -14.35 7.04 16.05
C HIS A 213 -15.25 5.86 16.41
N ASP A 214 -14.83 4.63 16.08
CA ASP A 214 -15.61 3.40 16.29
C ASP A 214 -17.02 3.48 15.69
N VAL A 215 -17.17 4.11 14.52
CA VAL A 215 -18.42 4.15 13.77
C VAL A 215 -18.31 3.31 12.50
N PRO A 216 -19.36 2.55 12.15
CA PRO A 216 -19.30 1.69 10.97
C PRO A 216 -19.30 2.51 9.68
N PHE A 217 -18.41 2.12 8.75
CA PHE A 217 -18.51 2.53 7.35
C PHE A 217 -19.63 1.73 6.64
N ALA A 218 -19.77 0.46 7.02
CA ALA A 218 -20.82 -0.43 6.55
C ALA A 218 -21.22 -1.44 7.65
N THR A 219 -22.36 -2.09 7.50
CA THR A 219 -22.78 -3.22 8.34
C THR A 219 -21.87 -4.43 8.16
N LYS A 220 -22.11 -5.53 8.89
CA LYS A 220 -21.35 -6.79 8.79
C LYS A 220 -19.85 -6.60 9.05
N ALA A 221 -19.51 -5.84 10.11
CA ALA A 221 -18.12 -5.50 10.42
C ALA A 221 -17.40 -4.93 9.18
N ASN A 222 -17.97 -3.91 8.54
CA ASN A 222 -17.49 -3.30 7.31
C ASN A 222 -17.31 -4.31 6.14
N GLY A 223 -18.24 -5.27 6.02
CA GLY A 223 -18.24 -6.30 4.99
C GLY A 223 -17.36 -7.51 5.28
N MET A 224 -16.65 -7.56 6.43
CA MET A 224 -15.83 -8.71 6.80
C MET A 224 -16.66 -9.97 7.10
N ALA A 225 -17.92 -9.80 7.55
CA ALA A 225 -18.80 -10.89 7.97
C ALA A 225 -19.85 -11.30 6.92
N GLY A 226 -19.88 -10.69 5.74
CA GLY A 226 -20.80 -11.10 4.68
C GLY A 226 -20.93 -10.11 3.52
N LEU A 227 -21.40 -10.61 2.38
CA LEU A 227 -21.59 -9.83 1.16
C LEU A 227 -22.85 -8.94 1.20
N ASP A 228 -23.77 -9.21 2.11
CA ASP A 228 -25.03 -8.48 2.33
C ASP A 228 -24.84 -7.20 3.19
N ALA A 229 -23.61 -6.66 3.20
CA ALA A 229 -23.29 -5.42 3.88
C ALA A 229 -24.02 -4.21 3.26
N GLU A 230 -24.32 -3.21 4.09
CA GLU A 230 -24.94 -1.93 3.72
C GLU A 230 -24.09 -0.76 4.22
N LEU A 231 -23.90 0.27 3.42
CA LEU A 231 -23.17 1.48 3.80
C LEU A 231 -23.88 2.21 4.96
N LYS A 232 -23.07 2.81 5.83
CA LYS A 232 -23.51 3.61 6.99
C LYS A 232 -22.79 4.96 7.06
N VAL A 233 -22.36 5.49 5.91
CA VAL A 233 -21.57 6.73 5.85
C VAL A 233 -22.39 8.00 6.06
N ASN A 234 -23.71 7.92 6.16
CA ASN A 234 -24.62 9.04 6.40
C ASN A 234 -25.04 9.21 7.88
N GLY A 235 -24.29 8.62 8.82
CA GLY A 235 -24.54 8.77 10.24
C GLY A 235 -24.25 10.21 10.73
N PRO A 236 -24.83 10.60 11.90
CA PRO A 236 -24.74 11.98 12.41
C PRO A 236 -23.31 12.51 12.55
N LEU A 237 -22.36 11.65 12.96
CA LEU A 237 -20.97 12.05 13.14
C LEU A 237 -20.29 12.31 11.79
N ASN A 238 -20.57 11.49 10.76
CA ASN A 238 -20.07 11.71 9.41
C ASN A 238 -20.64 13.00 8.80
N VAL A 239 -21.93 13.26 8.99
CA VAL A 239 -22.59 14.51 8.54
C VAL A 239 -21.94 15.72 9.20
N ARG A 240 -21.75 15.69 10.52
CA ARG A 240 -21.02 16.74 11.26
C ARG A 240 -19.62 16.96 10.70
N HIS A 241 -18.92 15.88 10.39
CA HIS A 241 -17.55 15.94 9.86
C HIS A 241 -17.50 16.57 8.47
N VAL A 242 -18.35 16.13 7.55
CA VAL A 242 -18.45 16.71 6.21
C VAL A 242 -18.88 18.17 6.27
N GLN A 243 -19.84 18.53 7.15
CA GLN A 243 -20.24 19.92 7.34
C GLN A 243 -19.06 20.79 7.80
N ALA A 244 -18.22 20.29 8.73
CA ALA A 244 -17.03 21.02 9.16
C ALA A 244 -16.04 21.24 8.02
N LEU A 245 -15.81 20.23 7.16
CA LEU A 245 -14.97 20.38 5.97
C LEU A 245 -15.55 21.38 4.97
N MET A 246 -16.87 21.37 4.76
CA MET A 246 -17.55 22.37 3.91
C MET A 246 -17.39 23.79 4.46
N ASP A 247 -17.52 23.98 5.77
CA ASP A 247 -17.33 25.27 6.42
C ASP A 247 -15.88 25.74 6.29
N MET A 248 -14.90 24.86 6.50
CA MET A 248 -13.48 25.16 6.30
C MET A 248 -13.14 25.43 4.83
N GLN A 249 -13.78 24.77 3.87
CA GLN A 249 -13.64 25.05 2.44
C GLN A 249 -14.17 26.44 2.12
N ARG A 250 -15.32 26.80 2.64
CA ARG A 250 -15.97 28.11 2.43
C ARG A 250 -15.15 29.26 3.03
N ASP A 251 -14.58 29.09 4.22
CA ASP A 251 -13.75 30.11 4.86
C ASP A 251 -12.28 30.08 4.39
N GLY A 252 -11.93 29.14 3.52
CA GLY A 252 -10.62 28.99 2.89
C GLY A 252 -9.52 28.45 3.81
N THR A 253 -9.88 27.82 4.93
CA THR A 253 -8.92 27.13 5.82
C THR A 253 -8.66 25.68 5.38
N PHE A 254 -9.54 25.07 4.58
CA PHE A 254 -9.34 23.80 3.91
C PHE A 254 -9.33 23.98 2.39
N LYS A 255 -8.42 23.28 1.72
CA LYS A 255 -8.37 23.17 0.26
C LYS A 255 -8.56 21.73 -0.14
N TYR A 256 -9.64 21.44 -0.83
CA TYR A 256 -9.84 20.13 -1.45
C TYR A 256 -8.80 19.92 -2.57
N GLY A 257 -7.93 18.92 -2.43
CA GLY A 257 -6.82 18.66 -3.33
C GLY A 257 -7.18 17.78 -4.55
N GLY A 258 -8.43 17.32 -4.62
CA GLY A 258 -8.88 16.37 -5.66
C GLY A 258 -8.97 14.92 -5.16
N ARG A 259 -9.26 14.01 -6.09
CA ARG A 259 -9.46 12.58 -5.81
C ARG A 259 -8.14 11.85 -5.64
N ASP A 260 -8.20 10.69 -5.01
CA ASP A 260 -7.06 9.79 -4.81
C ASP A 260 -5.81 10.54 -4.30
N ALA A 261 -4.66 10.34 -4.93
CA ALA A 261 -3.38 10.96 -4.58
C ALA A 261 -3.21 12.41 -5.06
N ALA A 262 -4.22 13.03 -5.67
CA ALA A 262 -4.07 14.38 -6.25
C ALA A 262 -3.62 15.43 -5.24
N GLY A 263 -4.06 15.31 -3.98
CA GLY A 263 -3.67 16.22 -2.89
C GLY A 263 -2.23 16.03 -2.38
N ASP A 264 -1.56 14.94 -2.69
CA ASP A 264 -0.24 14.58 -2.12
C ASP A 264 0.84 15.64 -2.40
N ALA A 265 0.73 16.40 -3.49
CA ALA A 265 1.71 17.41 -3.85
C ALA A 265 1.63 18.70 -3.03
N LEU A 266 0.48 19.01 -2.44
CA LEU A 266 0.19 20.29 -1.82
C LEU A 266 0.99 20.54 -0.53
N PHE A 267 1.36 19.51 0.19
CA PHE A 267 2.17 19.64 1.40
C PHE A 267 3.68 19.72 1.10
N PRO A 268 4.30 18.77 0.36
CA PRO A 268 5.74 18.85 0.07
C PRO A 268 6.15 20.11 -0.67
N SER A 269 5.26 20.70 -1.49
CA SER A 269 5.50 21.98 -2.17
C SER A 269 5.48 23.18 -1.23
N GLY A 270 5.01 23.05 0.00
CA GLY A 270 4.79 24.14 0.94
C GLY A 270 3.50 24.94 0.67
N GLU A 271 2.64 24.48 -0.24
CA GLU A 271 1.37 25.16 -0.51
C GLU A 271 0.40 25.03 0.68
N CYS A 272 0.25 23.82 1.26
CA CYS A 272 -0.57 23.60 2.45
C CYS A 272 0.29 23.28 3.67
N ALA A 273 -0.05 23.86 4.83
CA ALA A 273 0.68 23.70 6.08
C ALA A 273 0.40 22.39 6.81
N ILE A 274 -0.77 21.79 6.59
CA ILE A 274 -1.21 20.52 7.23
C ILE A 274 -1.81 19.64 6.13
N ILE A 275 -1.48 18.36 6.17
CA ILE A 275 -2.12 17.35 5.30
C ILE A 275 -2.44 16.08 6.08
N HIS A 276 -3.62 15.50 5.83
CA HIS A 276 -3.91 14.10 6.14
C HIS A 276 -3.63 13.26 4.91
N ALA A 277 -2.71 12.32 5.03
CA ALA A 277 -2.26 11.49 3.90
C ALA A 277 -1.70 10.14 4.39
N SER A 278 -1.42 9.26 3.45
CA SER A 278 -0.70 8.02 3.70
C SER A 278 0.65 8.27 4.36
N SER A 279 1.03 7.43 5.32
CA SER A 279 2.39 7.43 5.89
C SER A 279 3.48 7.27 4.81
N GLY A 280 3.17 6.61 3.69
CA GLY A 280 4.06 6.48 2.52
C GLY A 280 4.38 7.81 1.80
N LEU A 281 3.63 8.89 2.07
CA LEU A 281 3.97 10.22 1.56
C LEU A 281 5.29 10.75 2.13
N ARG A 282 5.76 10.20 3.26
CA ARG A 282 7.00 10.59 3.92
C ARG A 282 8.20 10.64 2.97
N ALA A 283 8.36 9.66 2.07
CA ALA A 283 9.47 9.62 1.13
C ALA A 283 9.49 10.85 0.20
N ARG A 284 8.31 11.27 -0.27
CA ARG A 284 8.17 12.46 -1.10
C ARG A 284 8.41 13.73 -0.30
N ILE A 285 7.86 13.83 0.91
CA ILE A 285 8.07 14.97 1.81
C ILE A 285 9.56 15.16 2.11
N ALA A 286 10.25 14.07 2.48
CA ALA A 286 11.68 14.12 2.79
C ALA A 286 12.54 14.58 1.60
N ARG A 287 12.14 14.26 0.37
CA ARG A 287 12.84 14.66 -0.85
C ARG A 287 12.53 16.10 -1.28
N GLU A 288 11.28 16.54 -1.18
CA GLU A 288 10.78 17.76 -1.83
C GLU A 288 10.61 18.94 -0.88
N ALA A 289 10.25 18.71 0.40
CA ALA A 289 9.98 19.78 1.34
C ALA A 289 11.26 20.58 1.66
N LYS A 290 11.14 21.91 1.61
CA LYS A 290 12.22 22.87 1.92
C LYS A 290 11.99 23.58 3.26
N PHE A 291 11.17 23.00 4.13
CA PHE A 291 10.78 23.51 5.43
C PHE A 291 10.84 22.39 6.49
N GLU A 292 10.93 22.78 7.76
CA GLU A 292 10.89 21.85 8.86
C GLU A 292 9.46 21.29 9.04
N TRP A 293 9.32 19.98 9.12
CA TRP A 293 8.02 19.31 9.23
C TRP A 293 7.99 18.27 10.36
N GLY A 294 6.81 17.89 10.76
CA GLY A 294 6.53 16.83 11.72
C GLY A 294 5.42 15.90 11.26
N ALA A 295 5.31 14.78 11.96
CA ALA A 295 4.20 13.85 11.80
C ALA A 295 3.45 13.70 13.13
N ALA A 296 2.14 13.48 13.05
CA ALA A 296 1.28 13.26 14.20
C ALA A 296 0.13 12.30 13.84
N MET A 297 -0.55 11.78 14.85
CA MET A 297 -1.74 10.96 14.65
C MET A 297 -2.88 11.82 14.08
N LEU A 298 -3.83 11.17 13.39
CA LEU A 298 -5.04 11.84 12.92
C LEU A 298 -5.87 12.37 14.10
N PRO A 299 -6.47 13.56 13.95
CA PRO A 299 -7.31 14.15 14.98
C PRO A 299 -8.66 13.43 15.06
N TYR A 300 -9.28 13.53 16.24
CA TYR A 300 -10.61 12.97 16.51
C TYR A 300 -11.57 14.03 17.03
N TRP A 301 -12.89 13.78 16.90
CA TRP A 301 -13.91 14.60 17.54
C TRP A 301 -14.03 14.21 19.03
N PRO A 302 -13.85 15.16 19.95
CA PRO A 302 -14.09 14.90 21.37
C PRO A 302 -15.58 14.70 21.65
N GLY A 303 -15.88 14.03 22.77
CA GLY A 303 -17.26 13.75 23.19
C GLY A 303 -17.87 12.48 22.60
N VAL A 304 -17.14 11.75 21.75
CA VAL A 304 -17.53 10.41 21.32
C VAL A 304 -16.93 9.40 22.28
N ALA A 305 -17.76 8.49 22.82
CA ALA A 305 -17.33 7.55 23.86
C ALA A 305 -16.28 6.57 23.34
N GLY A 306 -15.24 6.35 24.15
CA GLY A 306 -14.20 5.34 23.86
C GLY A 306 -13.23 5.66 22.73
N VAL A 307 -13.22 6.90 22.21
CA VAL A 307 -12.27 7.34 21.19
C VAL A 307 -11.06 8.06 21.79
N PRO A 308 -9.93 8.14 21.08
CA PRO A 308 -9.66 7.55 19.75
C PRO A 308 -9.29 6.06 19.79
N LYS A 309 -9.82 5.29 18.81
CA LYS A 309 -9.45 3.89 18.58
C LYS A 309 -8.22 3.80 17.63
N ASN A 310 -7.85 2.56 17.27
CA ASN A 310 -6.85 2.31 16.24
C ASN A 310 -7.34 2.76 14.86
N SER A 311 -6.39 3.14 14.01
CA SER A 311 -6.64 3.33 12.57
C SER A 311 -6.67 1.99 11.83
N ILE A 312 -6.99 2.01 10.53
CA ILE A 312 -6.92 0.85 9.64
C ILE A 312 -5.74 0.96 8.69
N ILE A 313 -5.36 -0.17 8.09
CA ILE A 313 -4.36 -0.17 7.05
C ILE A 313 -4.92 0.41 5.75
N GLY A 314 -4.00 0.82 4.88
CA GLY A 314 -4.17 1.06 3.47
C GLY A 314 -2.94 0.59 2.73
N GLY A 315 -2.74 1.08 1.50
CA GLY A 315 -1.63 0.68 0.66
C GLY A 315 -1.99 -0.51 -0.22
N ALA A 316 -1.11 -1.51 -0.33
CA ALA A 316 -1.33 -2.61 -1.26
C ALA A 316 -0.67 -3.93 -0.81
N ALA A 317 -1.14 -5.02 -1.43
CA ALA A 317 -0.54 -6.34 -1.35
C ALA A 317 -0.27 -6.88 -2.75
N PHE A 318 0.58 -7.91 -2.84
CA PHE A 318 0.86 -8.60 -4.07
C PHE A 318 -0.04 -9.82 -4.22
N TRP A 319 -0.73 -9.89 -5.35
CA TRP A 319 -1.65 -10.95 -5.71
C TRP A 319 -1.07 -11.78 -6.84
N VAL A 320 -1.14 -13.10 -6.70
CA VAL A 320 -0.65 -14.03 -7.72
C VAL A 320 -1.78 -14.32 -8.69
N MET A 321 -1.57 -13.99 -9.96
CA MET A 321 -2.57 -14.19 -11.00
C MET A 321 -2.39 -15.55 -11.67
N THR A 322 -3.51 -16.23 -11.93
CA THR A 322 -3.51 -17.44 -12.74
C THR A 322 -3.51 -17.12 -14.23
N ALA A 323 -3.01 -18.05 -15.03
CA ALA A 323 -3.17 -18.05 -16.49
C ALA A 323 -3.15 -19.49 -16.99
N PRO A 324 -3.81 -19.81 -18.12
CA PRO A 324 -3.88 -21.17 -18.65
C PRO A 324 -2.52 -21.82 -18.93
N SER A 325 -1.53 -21.01 -19.31
CA SER A 325 -0.17 -21.45 -19.64
C SER A 325 0.82 -21.37 -18.48
N ARG A 326 0.37 -21.05 -17.25
CA ARG A 326 1.23 -20.81 -16.10
C ARG A 326 1.91 -22.11 -15.65
N ARG A 327 3.23 -22.15 -15.63
CA ARG A 327 4.03 -23.31 -15.28
C ARG A 327 4.35 -23.37 -13.77
N PRO A 328 4.62 -24.57 -13.22
CA PRO A 328 5.00 -24.71 -11.81
C PRO A 328 6.30 -23.99 -11.43
N ASP A 329 7.28 -23.92 -12.34
CA ASP A 329 8.54 -23.21 -12.12
C ASP A 329 8.36 -21.69 -12.03
N GLU A 330 7.38 -21.12 -12.74
CA GLU A 330 7.00 -19.70 -12.63
C GLU A 330 6.35 -19.41 -11.25
N TYR A 331 5.50 -20.29 -10.78
CA TYR A 331 4.94 -20.16 -9.41
C TYR A 331 6.04 -20.28 -8.35
N LYS A 332 7.01 -21.16 -8.53
CA LYS A 332 8.17 -21.26 -7.64
C LYS A 332 9.00 -19.99 -7.64
N ALA A 333 9.23 -19.38 -8.80
CA ALA A 333 9.90 -18.08 -8.91
C ALA A 333 9.17 -16.97 -8.13
N VAL A 334 7.82 -16.92 -8.23
CA VAL A 334 7.01 -15.99 -7.44
C VAL A 334 7.17 -16.24 -5.94
N ALA A 335 7.12 -17.50 -5.50
CA ALA A 335 7.26 -17.86 -4.08
C ALA A 335 8.64 -17.45 -3.53
N GLU A 336 9.72 -17.64 -4.29
CA GLU A 336 11.07 -17.23 -3.90
C GLU A 336 11.21 -15.69 -3.85
N PHE A 337 10.59 -14.96 -4.77
CA PHE A 337 10.50 -13.51 -4.70
C PHE A 337 9.74 -13.06 -3.44
N PHE A 338 8.63 -13.71 -3.10
CA PHE A 338 7.87 -13.41 -1.88
C PHE A 338 8.66 -13.71 -0.61
N ARG A 339 9.41 -14.81 -0.60
CA ARG A 339 10.34 -15.12 0.50
C ARG A 339 11.40 -14.02 0.66
N TYR A 340 11.93 -13.51 -0.46
CA TYR A 340 12.94 -12.44 -0.44
C TYR A 340 12.39 -11.14 0.15
N ILE A 341 11.23 -10.67 -0.32
CA ILE A 341 10.64 -9.41 0.17
C ILE A 341 10.15 -9.50 1.62
N GLY A 342 9.88 -10.70 2.13
CA GLY A 342 9.53 -10.94 3.53
C GLY A 342 10.72 -10.98 4.50
N ARG A 343 11.95 -10.88 4.02
CA ARG A 343 13.14 -10.86 4.90
C ARG A 343 13.13 -9.63 5.80
N PRO A 344 13.50 -9.77 7.09
CA PRO A 344 13.47 -8.65 8.03
C PRO A 344 14.26 -7.43 7.57
N GLU A 345 15.40 -7.63 6.90
CA GLU A 345 16.22 -6.55 6.36
C GLU A 345 15.55 -5.81 5.20
N VAL A 346 14.81 -6.51 4.34
CA VAL A 346 14.08 -5.90 3.22
C VAL A 346 12.87 -5.12 3.75
N VAL A 347 12.12 -5.71 4.68
CA VAL A 347 10.98 -5.05 5.35
C VAL A 347 11.44 -3.81 6.11
N ALA A 348 12.53 -3.88 6.86
CA ALA A 348 13.09 -2.74 7.59
C ALA A 348 13.54 -1.63 6.64
N LYS A 349 14.28 -1.98 5.58
CA LYS A 349 14.73 -1.01 4.56
C LYS A 349 13.56 -0.36 3.85
N TRP A 350 12.56 -1.13 3.43
CA TRP A 350 11.34 -0.59 2.82
C TRP A 350 10.67 0.45 3.73
N HIS A 351 10.52 0.15 5.02
CA HIS A 351 9.97 1.08 6.00
C HIS A 351 10.78 2.38 6.11
N THR A 352 12.10 2.26 6.29
CA THR A 352 12.95 3.44 6.48
C THR A 352 13.06 4.33 5.25
N ASP A 353 13.03 3.73 4.06
CA ASP A 353 13.16 4.46 2.79
C ASP A 353 11.83 5.11 2.34
N THR A 354 10.69 4.59 2.80
CA THR A 354 9.37 4.99 2.26
C THR A 354 8.43 5.63 3.27
N GLY A 355 8.44 5.17 4.53
CA GLY A 355 7.44 5.48 5.54
C GLY A 355 6.21 4.57 5.54
N PHE A 356 6.15 3.55 4.65
CA PHE A 356 5.22 2.43 4.83
C PHE A 356 5.54 1.67 6.12
N LEU A 357 4.60 0.90 6.64
CA LEU A 357 4.78 0.13 7.88
C LEU A 357 5.87 -0.94 7.72
N ALA A 358 6.64 -1.18 8.79
CA ALA A 358 7.39 -2.42 8.94
C ALA A 358 6.39 -3.53 9.29
N ILE A 359 5.88 -4.23 8.27
CA ILE A 359 4.69 -5.09 8.35
C ILE A 359 4.93 -6.43 9.08
N THR A 360 6.17 -6.76 9.42
CA THR A 360 6.50 -7.96 10.20
C THR A 360 7.12 -7.58 11.54
N PHE A 361 6.90 -8.41 12.57
CA PHE A 361 7.51 -8.18 13.89
C PHE A 361 9.03 -8.12 13.82
N ALA A 362 9.67 -9.04 13.08
CA ALA A 362 11.12 -9.05 12.94
C ALA A 362 11.66 -7.81 12.19
N GLY A 363 10.95 -7.33 11.18
CA GLY A 363 11.28 -6.08 10.49
C GLY A 363 11.16 -4.87 11.40
N TYR A 364 10.07 -4.77 12.17
CA TYR A 364 9.86 -3.69 13.13
C TYR A 364 10.95 -3.66 14.22
N GLU A 365 11.25 -4.81 14.84
CA GLU A 365 12.30 -4.89 15.87
C GLU A 365 13.69 -4.53 15.31
N ARG A 366 13.97 -4.88 14.05
CA ARG A 366 15.21 -4.48 13.38
C ARG A 366 15.31 -2.96 13.20
N VAL A 367 14.23 -2.30 12.81
CA VAL A 367 14.18 -0.83 12.70
C VAL A 367 14.38 -0.18 14.07
N LYS A 368 13.69 -0.69 15.09
CA LYS A 368 13.80 -0.20 16.47
C LYS A 368 15.22 -0.34 17.01
N ALA A 369 15.84 -1.49 16.81
CA ALA A 369 17.21 -1.77 17.26
C ALA A 369 18.27 -0.92 16.55
N SER A 370 18.00 -0.43 15.34
CA SER A 370 18.91 0.47 14.60
C SER A 370 18.96 1.90 15.14
N GLY A 371 18.08 2.27 16.08
CA GLY A 371 17.94 3.65 16.55
C GLY A 371 17.24 4.60 15.57
N TYR A 372 16.61 4.06 14.51
CA TYR A 372 16.00 4.87 13.45
C TYR A 372 14.90 5.81 13.99
N TYR A 373 14.05 5.34 14.89
CA TYR A 373 12.95 6.14 15.44
C TYR A 373 13.44 7.31 16.31
N GLN A 374 14.57 7.16 17.00
CA GLN A 374 15.21 8.24 17.76
C GLN A 374 15.80 9.31 16.83
N GLN A 375 16.39 8.88 15.72
CA GLN A 375 17.00 9.78 14.72
C GLN A 375 15.94 10.42 13.80
N ASN A 376 14.77 9.81 13.67
CA ASN A 376 13.67 10.25 12.82
C ASN A 376 12.35 10.34 13.61
N PRO A 377 12.20 11.33 14.51
CA PRO A 377 11.00 11.49 15.32
C PRO A 377 9.72 11.51 14.50
N GLY A 378 8.69 10.79 14.94
CA GLY A 378 7.40 10.68 14.26
C GLY A 378 7.33 9.62 13.15
N SER A 379 8.42 8.89 12.86
CA SER A 379 8.38 7.77 11.92
C SER A 379 7.65 6.56 12.48
N ASP A 380 7.50 6.47 13.79
CA ASP A 380 6.77 5.44 14.52
C ASP A 380 5.27 5.74 14.66
N ILE A 381 4.83 6.96 14.38
CA ILE A 381 3.42 7.39 14.48
C ILE A 381 2.45 6.44 13.74
N PRO A 382 2.73 5.98 12.51
CA PRO A 382 1.83 5.06 11.82
C PRO A 382 1.64 3.74 12.60
N PHE A 383 2.70 3.20 13.17
CA PHE A 383 2.65 1.98 13.97
C PHE A 383 1.87 2.21 15.29
N LEU A 384 2.19 3.28 16.01
CA LEU A 384 1.54 3.63 17.27
C LEU A 384 0.04 3.89 17.09
N GLN A 385 -0.35 4.55 15.99
CA GLN A 385 -1.76 4.81 15.70
C GLN A 385 -2.51 3.52 15.31
N LEU A 386 -1.89 2.65 14.49
CA LEU A 386 -2.50 1.39 14.08
C LEU A 386 -2.68 0.40 15.24
N THR A 387 -1.78 0.45 16.24
CA THR A 387 -1.77 -0.48 17.38
C THR A 387 -2.31 0.15 18.66
N ARG A 388 -2.92 1.34 18.61
CA ARG A 388 -3.42 2.08 19.77
C ARG A 388 -4.42 1.26 20.60
N THR A 389 -5.32 0.54 19.94
CA THR A 389 -6.26 -0.41 20.54
C THR A 389 -6.29 -1.70 19.72
N PRO A 390 -6.71 -2.83 20.29
CA PRO A 390 -7.02 -4.01 19.50
C PRO A 390 -8.05 -3.70 18.43
N PRO A 391 -7.92 -4.24 17.20
CA PRO A 391 -8.91 -4.06 16.14
C PRO A 391 -10.29 -4.59 16.54
N ALA A 392 -11.31 -3.76 16.37
CA ALA A 392 -12.73 -4.07 16.57
C ALA A 392 -13.46 -4.14 15.21
N ASP A 393 -14.76 -4.39 15.21
CA ASP A 393 -15.55 -4.56 13.98
C ASP A 393 -15.46 -3.35 13.02
N ASN A 394 -15.37 -2.13 13.58
CA ASN A 394 -15.25 -0.91 12.79
C ASN A 394 -13.80 -0.52 12.45
N SER A 395 -12.79 -1.22 12.99
CA SER A 395 -11.37 -0.85 12.85
C SER A 395 -10.46 -2.00 12.42
N ARG A 396 -11.01 -3.09 11.89
CA ARG A 396 -10.23 -4.16 11.22
C ARG A 396 -9.87 -3.84 9.78
N GLY A 397 -10.59 -2.90 9.15
CA GLY A 397 -10.53 -2.57 7.73
C GLY A 397 -11.88 -2.76 7.05
N LEU A 398 -11.89 -2.69 5.72
CA LEU A 398 -13.10 -2.78 4.91
C LEU A 398 -12.96 -3.92 3.89
N ARG A 399 -14.00 -4.75 3.74
CA ARG A 399 -14.06 -5.83 2.75
C ARG A 399 -15.36 -5.75 1.96
N LEU A 400 -15.50 -4.67 1.19
CA LEU A 400 -16.70 -4.37 0.40
C LEU A 400 -16.41 -4.58 -1.09
N GLY A 401 -17.32 -5.26 -1.77
CA GLY A 401 -17.22 -5.48 -3.21
C GLY A 401 -17.31 -4.18 -3.98
N ASN A 402 -16.48 -4.04 -5.03
CA ASN A 402 -16.39 -2.84 -5.86
C ASN A 402 -16.19 -1.54 -5.04
N LEU A 403 -15.47 -1.60 -3.92
CA LEU A 403 -15.20 -0.43 -3.07
C LEU A 403 -14.57 0.76 -3.83
N PRO A 404 -13.72 0.58 -4.86
CA PRO A 404 -13.27 1.71 -5.69
C PRO A 404 -14.40 2.52 -6.33
N GLU A 405 -15.45 1.85 -6.81
CA GLU A 405 -16.63 2.52 -7.36
C GLU A 405 -17.42 3.26 -6.26
N ILE A 406 -17.55 2.66 -5.08
CA ILE A 406 -18.19 3.29 -3.92
C ILE A 406 -17.41 4.54 -3.49
N ARG A 407 -16.07 4.49 -3.47
CA ARG A 407 -15.23 5.68 -3.21
C ARG A 407 -15.50 6.79 -4.23
N ASN A 408 -15.60 6.47 -5.51
CA ASN A 408 -15.94 7.45 -6.56
C ASN A 408 -17.29 8.09 -6.30
N ILE A 409 -18.32 7.31 -5.95
CA ILE A 409 -19.66 7.80 -5.64
C ILE A 409 -19.61 8.77 -4.43
N ILE A 410 -18.92 8.40 -3.35
CA ILE A 410 -18.79 9.28 -2.18
C ILE A 410 -18.09 10.58 -2.58
N GLN A 411 -17.01 10.51 -3.36
CA GLN A 411 -16.28 11.69 -3.83
C GLN A 411 -17.14 12.61 -4.71
N GLU A 412 -17.91 12.07 -5.65
CA GLU A 412 -18.84 12.84 -6.45
C GLU A 412 -19.84 13.63 -5.61
N GLU A 413 -20.39 13.00 -4.57
CA GLU A 413 -21.38 13.64 -3.72
C GLU A 413 -20.76 14.69 -2.79
N ILE A 414 -19.60 14.43 -2.19
CA ILE A 414 -18.93 15.46 -1.38
C ILE A 414 -18.39 16.62 -2.21
N GLU A 415 -17.97 16.40 -3.45
CA GLU A 415 -17.56 17.46 -4.38
C GLU A 415 -18.71 18.41 -4.69
N LYS A 416 -19.93 17.88 -4.92
CA LYS A 416 -21.16 18.70 -5.07
C LYS A 416 -21.45 19.50 -3.79
N ALA A 417 -21.26 18.89 -2.61
CA ALA A 417 -21.44 19.58 -1.34
C ALA A 417 -20.40 20.71 -1.16
N PHE A 418 -19.14 20.49 -1.48
CA PHE A 418 -18.10 21.53 -1.45
C PHE A 418 -18.36 22.68 -2.45
N GLN A 419 -19.07 22.40 -3.52
CA GLN A 419 -19.55 23.41 -4.49
C GLN A 419 -20.84 24.12 -4.05
N GLY A 420 -21.40 23.75 -2.90
CA GLY A 420 -22.64 24.34 -2.37
C GLY A 420 -23.92 23.86 -3.08
N GLN A 421 -23.85 22.78 -3.89
CA GLN A 421 -24.99 22.26 -4.65
C GLN A 421 -25.93 21.40 -3.77
N GLN A 422 -25.46 20.93 -2.63
CA GLN A 422 -26.23 20.12 -1.68
C GLN A 422 -25.67 20.24 -0.26
N THR A 423 -26.48 19.89 0.73
CA THR A 423 -26.04 19.83 2.14
C THR A 423 -25.19 18.58 2.40
N ALA A 424 -24.45 18.56 3.51
CA ALA A 424 -23.70 17.38 3.95
C ALA A 424 -24.60 16.14 4.09
N GLN A 425 -25.80 16.30 4.66
CA GLN A 425 -26.77 15.20 4.81
C GLN A 425 -27.21 14.66 3.45
N GLN A 426 -27.62 15.54 2.51
CA GLN A 426 -28.05 15.15 1.17
C GLN A 426 -26.94 14.42 0.42
N ALA A 427 -25.70 14.91 0.51
CA ALA A 427 -24.53 14.27 -0.11
C ALA A 427 -24.33 12.84 0.40
N LEU A 428 -24.38 12.65 1.71
CA LEU A 428 -24.11 11.35 2.32
C LEU A 428 -25.29 10.38 2.17
N ASP A 429 -26.53 10.86 2.15
CA ASP A 429 -27.72 10.04 1.85
C ASP A 429 -27.67 9.54 0.41
N SER A 430 -27.35 10.41 -0.56
CA SER A 430 -27.17 10.04 -1.98
C SER A 430 -26.03 9.04 -2.13
N ALA A 431 -24.87 9.29 -1.51
CA ALA A 431 -23.73 8.37 -1.56
C ALA A 431 -24.08 7.00 -0.98
N THR A 432 -24.80 6.96 0.15
CA THR A 432 -25.26 5.71 0.79
C THR A 432 -26.18 4.93 -0.12
N GLN A 433 -27.19 5.59 -0.69
CA GLN A 433 -28.17 4.96 -1.58
C GLN A 433 -27.50 4.39 -2.84
N ARG A 434 -26.69 5.21 -3.53
CA ARG A 434 -25.99 4.82 -4.75
C ARG A 434 -24.98 3.70 -4.48
N GLY A 435 -24.19 3.79 -3.42
CA GLY A 435 -23.19 2.79 -3.06
C GLY A 435 -23.82 1.45 -2.65
N ASN A 436 -25.01 1.47 -2.02
CA ASN A 436 -25.74 0.24 -1.72
C ASN A 436 -26.22 -0.49 -2.98
N VAL A 437 -26.51 0.20 -4.08
CA VAL A 437 -26.77 -0.45 -5.37
C VAL A 437 -25.54 -1.24 -5.84
N VAL A 438 -24.35 -0.64 -5.73
CA VAL A 438 -23.08 -1.31 -6.10
C VAL A 438 -22.87 -2.58 -5.26
N LEU A 439 -23.08 -2.49 -3.93
CA LEU A 439 -22.97 -3.65 -3.03
C LEU A 439 -23.96 -4.77 -3.38
N ARG A 440 -25.23 -4.43 -3.65
CA ARG A 440 -26.24 -5.44 -4.06
C ARG A 440 -25.90 -6.10 -5.40
N ASN A 441 -25.34 -5.35 -6.35
CA ASN A 441 -24.88 -5.91 -7.63
C ASN A 441 -23.73 -6.90 -7.42
N PHE A 442 -22.73 -6.52 -6.59
CA PHE A 442 -21.61 -7.39 -6.27
C PHE A 442 -22.05 -8.66 -5.52
N GLU A 443 -22.93 -8.52 -4.54
CA GLU A 443 -23.50 -9.66 -3.79
C GLU A 443 -24.18 -10.65 -4.74
N ARG A 444 -25.06 -10.18 -5.65
CA ARG A 444 -25.75 -11.06 -6.61
C ARG A 444 -24.80 -11.79 -7.55
N ALA A 445 -23.71 -11.14 -7.94
CA ALA A 445 -22.71 -11.74 -8.83
C ALA A 445 -21.76 -12.72 -8.14
N ASN A 446 -21.69 -12.71 -6.81
CA ASN A 446 -20.74 -13.50 -6.02
C ASN A 446 -21.43 -14.39 -4.96
N ARG A 447 -22.75 -14.50 -4.96
CA ARG A 447 -23.45 -15.54 -4.19
C ARG A 447 -23.09 -16.91 -4.74
N PRO A 448 -22.77 -17.91 -3.87
CA PRO A 448 -22.50 -19.28 -4.29
C PRO A 448 -23.74 -19.92 -4.94
#